data_6969d3e2893d1096aa9c7c8774709941
#
_entry.id   6969d3e2893d1096aa9c7c8774709941
#
_cell.length_a   1.000
_cell.length_b   1.000
_cell.length_c   1.000
_cell.angle_alpha   90.00
_cell.angle_beta   90.00
_cell.angle_gamma   90.00
#
_symmetry.space_group_name_H-M   'P 1'
#
loop_
_entity.id
_entity.type
_entity.pdbx_description
1 polymer ?
#
loop_
_entity_poly.entity_id
_entity_poly.type
_entity_poly.pdbx_seq_one_letter_code
_entity_poly.pdbx_strand_id
1 'polypeptide(L)'
;MSKKLFELEGKLLIKYFPTKAASVQTLGSHLKQIELSGTKVDMVIVDYADILMPTGNFKEKRHAIGNIYEDLRGLAGELQIPIWTASQANRSALEEDVIGADKVAEDYSKVMTADFVMSMSRKVEDK
;
A
#
# COMPACT_ATOMS: atom_id res chain seq x y z
N MET A 1 -8.20 -19.67 -12.52
CA MET A 1 -7.28 -18.53 -12.46
C MET A 1 -5.79 -18.90 -12.38
N SER A 2 -5.39 -20.07 -11.93
CA SER A 2 -3.98 -20.44 -11.70
C SER A 2 -3.16 -20.75 -12.95
N LYS A 3 -3.73 -21.28 -14.05
CA LYS A 3 -2.93 -21.65 -15.24
C LYS A 3 -2.29 -20.47 -15.99
N LYS A 4 -2.97 -19.31 -16.09
CA LYS A 4 -2.42 -18.13 -16.78
C LYS A 4 -1.25 -17.45 -16.06
N LEU A 5 -1.15 -17.58 -14.72
CA LEU A 5 -0.05 -17.00 -13.95
C LEU A 5 1.29 -17.71 -14.17
N PHE A 6 1.27 -19.02 -14.49
CA PHE A 6 2.48 -19.81 -14.76
C PHE A 6 3.07 -19.57 -16.15
N GLU A 7 2.33 -18.91 -17.05
CA GLU A 7 2.77 -18.57 -18.41
C GLU A 7 3.44 -17.18 -18.48
N LEU A 8 3.41 -16.41 -17.38
CA LEU A 8 4.05 -15.10 -17.33
C LEU A 8 5.52 -15.25 -16.96
N GLU A 9 6.41 -14.64 -17.74
CA GLU A 9 7.84 -14.54 -17.47
C GLU A 9 8.15 -13.60 -16.29
N GLY A 10 7.42 -13.71 -15.19
CA GLY A 10 7.55 -12.88 -14.00
C GLY A 10 7.78 -13.70 -12.75
N LYS A 11 8.39 -13.09 -11.74
CA LYS A 11 8.61 -13.69 -10.41
C LYS A 11 7.81 -12.93 -9.37
N LEU A 12 6.93 -13.62 -8.64
CA LEU A 12 6.22 -13.08 -7.50
C LEU A 12 6.92 -13.53 -6.20
N LEU A 13 7.39 -12.55 -5.42
CA LEU A 13 7.93 -12.79 -4.09
C LEU A 13 6.90 -12.33 -3.05
N ILE A 14 6.54 -13.20 -2.11
CA ILE A 14 5.60 -12.87 -1.05
C ILE A 14 6.33 -12.93 0.28
N LYS A 15 6.23 -11.83 1.04
CA LYS A 15 6.73 -11.74 2.42
C LYS A 15 5.61 -11.32 3.36
N TYR A 16 5.39 -12.12 4.37
CA TYR A 16 4.44 -11.81 5.44
C TYR A 16 5.16 -11.12 6.61
N PHE A 17 4.56 -10.05 7.11
CA PHE A 17 4.90 -9.40 8.37
C PHE A 17 3.65 -9.36 9.25
N PRO A 18 3.73 -9.69 10.54
CA PRO A 18 2.62 -9.48 11.46
C PRO A 18 2.22 -8.00 11.53
N THR A 19 0.97 -7.73 11.85
CA THR A 19 0.45 -6.36 12.02
C THR A 19 1.34 -5.56 12.98
N LYS A 20 1.74 -4.35 12.59
CA LYS A 20 2.65 -3.46 13.33
C LYS A 20 4.03 -4.05 13.64
N ALA A 21 4.47 -5.07 12.92
CA ALA A 21 5.81 -5.63 13.08
C ALA A 21 6.83 -5.06 12.07
N ALA A 22 6.36 -4.36 11.04
CA ALA A 22 7.19 -3.76 10.01
C ALA A 22 6.89 -2.28 9.84
N SER A 23 7.91 -1.47 9.71
CA SER A 23 7.87 -0.08 9.25
C SER A 23 8.25 -0.01 7.77
N VAL A 24 8.11 1.17 7.15
CA VAL A 24 8.59 1.41 5.78
C VAL A 24 10.10 1.18 5.66
N GLN A 25 10.88 1.51 6.70
CA GLN A 25 12.33 1.22 6.73
C GLN A 25 12.61 -0.28 6.76
N THR A 26 11.76 -1.07 7.46
CA THR A 26 11.86 -2.54 7.43
C THR A 26 11.63 -3.07 6.03
N LEU A 27 10.64 -2.53 5.31
CA LEU A 27 10.39 -2.88 3.90
C LEU A 27 11.59 -2.53 3.01
N GLY A 28 12.11 -1.30 3.13
CA GLY A 28 13.29 -0.85 2.37
C GLY A 28 14.51 -1.75 2.60
N SER A 29 14.78 -2.12 3.86
CA SER A 29 15.89 -3.04 4.19
C SER A 29 15.67 -4.43 3.57
N HIS A 30 14.44 -4.94 3.57
CA HIS A 30 14.13 -6.23 2.95
C HIS A 30 14.28 -6.20 1.43
N LEU A 31 13.84 -5.11 0.78
CA LEU A 31 14.01 -4.92 -0.67
C LEU A 31 15.48 -4.86 -1.06
N LYS A 32 16.31 -4.15 -0.30
CA LYS A 32 17.77 -4.13 -0.51
C LYS A 32 18.41 -5.52 -0.39
N GLN A 33 17.95 -6.34 0.54
CA GLN A 33 18.41 -7.75 0.67
C GLN A 33 18.04 -8.59 -0.56
N ILE A 34 16.83 -8.40 -1.11
CA ILE A 34 16.40 -9.09 -2.33
C ILE A 34 17.29 -8.68 -3.51
N GLU A 35 17.58 -7.40 -3.69
CA GLU A 35 18.48 -6.91 -4.74
C GLU A 35 19.91 -7.46 -4.60
N LEU A 36 20.44 -7.48 -3.38
CA LEU A 36 21.76 -8.06 -3.10
C LEU A 36 21.81 -9.58 -3.40
N SER A 37 20.68 -10.27 -3.35
CA SER A 37 20.58 -11.67 -3.77
C SER A 37 20.53 -11.87 -5.29
N GLY A 38 20.63 -10.77 -6.07
CA GLY A 38 20.60 -10.80 -7.53
C GLY A 38 19.20 -10.77 -8.14
N THR A 39 18.16 -10.51 -7.34
CA THR A 39 16.79 -10.39 -7.86
C THR A 39 16.40 -8.92 -8.00
N LYS A 40 16.14 -8.47 -9.22
CA LYS A 40 15.62 -7.13 -9.48
C LYS A 40 14.15 -7.07 -9.07
N VAL A 41 13.77 -6.02 -8.35
CA VAL A 41 12.38 -5.73 -8.00
C VAL A 41 11.88 -4.60 -8.91
N ASP A 42 10.80 -4.82 -9.64
CA ASP A 42 10.23 -3.86 -10.58
C ASP A 42 8.96 -3.19 -10.02
N MET A 43 8.34 -3.76 -9.01
CA MET A 43 7.14 -3.22 -8.36
C MET A 43 6.99 -3.80 -6.95
N VAL A 44 6.45 -3.01 -6.03
CA VAL A 44 6.08 -3.45 -4.68
C VAL A 44 4.59 -3.28 -4.47
N ILE A 45 3.96 -4.26 -3.83
CA ILE A 45 2.57 -4.17 -3.37
C ILE A 45 2.58 -4.36 -1.86
N VAL A 46 2.06 -3.39 -1.12
CA VAL A 46 1.90 -3.43 0.34
C VAL A 46 0.42 -3.63 0.67
N ASP A 47 0.07 -4.78 1.19
CA ASP A 47 -1.32 -5.10 1.57
C ASP A 47 -1.45 -5.14 3.11
N TYR A 48 -1.86 -4.05 3.71
CA TYR A 48 -2.02 -2.66 3.27
C TYR A 48 -1.25 -1.71 4.19
N ALA A 49 -1.02 -0.47 3.76
CA ALA A 49 -0.12 0.46 4.45
C ALA A 49 -0.59 0.87 5.86
N ASP A 50 -1.90 0.97 6.10
CA ASP A 50 -2.45 1.44 7.39
C ASP A 50 -2.11 0.55 8.60
N ILE A 51 -1.62 -0.68 8.36
CA ILE A 51 -1.20 -1.61 9.43
C ILE A 51 0.31 -1.63 9.66
N LEU A 52 1.06 -0.84 8.90
CA LEU A 52 2.49 -0.68 9.15
C LEU A 52 2.73 0.11 10.47
N MET A 53 3.91 -0.05 11.01
CA MET A 53 4.36 0.71 12.15
C MET A 53 4.90 2.07 11.67
N PRO A 54 4.38 3.21 12.17
CA PRO A 54 4.88 4.53 11.80
C PRO A 54 6.27 4.75 12.38
N THR A 55 7.06 5.57 11.70
CA THR A 55 8.38 6.00 12.17
C THR A 55 8.25 7.31 12.92
N GLY A 56 8.32 7.27 14.25
CA GLY A 56 8.22 8.45 15.11
C GLY A 56 7.13 8.36 16.18
N ASN A 57 7.05 9.39 17.02
CA ASN A 57 6.03 9.52 18.06
C ASN A 57 4.95 10.49 17.61
N PHE A 58 3.77 9.97 17.32
CA PHE A 58 2.61 10.75 16.90
C PHE A 58 1.55 10.75 18.01
N LYS A 59 1.00 11.93 18.33
CA LYS A 59 -0.08 12.05 19.31
C LYS A 59 -1.43 11.58 18.73
N GLU A 60 -1.61 11.74 17.43
CA GLU A 60 -2.84 11.39 16.72
C GLU A 60 -2.57 10.31 15.66
N LYS A 61 -3.45 9.30 15.60
CA LYS A 61 -3.34 8.16 14.68
C LYS A 61 -3.31 8.60 13.21
N ARG A 62 -4.09 9.61 12.83
CA ARG A 62 -4.13 10.12 11.44
C ARG A 62 -2.77 10.64 10.99
N HIS A 63 -2.04 11.40 11.85
CA HIS A 63 -0.70 11.89 11.51
C HIS A 63 0.31 10.75 11.38
N ALA A 64 0.18 9.72 12.23
CA ALA A 64 0.99 8.51 12.12
C ALA A 64 0.76 7.79 10.79
N ILE A 65 -0.49 7.70 10.34
CA ILE A 65 -0.83 7.07 9.06
C ILE A 65 -0.35 7.93 7.89
N GLY A 66 -0.60 9.25 7.90
CA GLY A 66 -0.10 10.16 6.86
C GLY A 66 1.41 10.02 6.66
N ASN A 67 2.18 9.97 7.75
CA ASN A 67 3.63 9.76 7.70
C ASN A 67 4.03 8.44 7.01
N ILE A 68 3.28 7.34 7.25
CA ILE A 68 3.55 6.07 6.57
C ILE A 68 3.45 6.22 5.04
N TYR A 69 2.45 6.95 4.54
CA TYR A 69 2.28 7.17 3.10
C TYR A 69 3.36 8.07 2.52
N GLU A 70 3.80 9.11 3.26
CA GLU A 70 4.93 9.95 2.88
C GLU A 70 6.23 9.15 2.83
N ASP A 71 6.48 8.29 3.83
CA ASP A 71 7.64 7.40 3.87
C ASP A 71 7.63 6.39 2.71
N LEU A 72 6.45 5.82 2.36
CA LEU A 72 6.31 4.93 1.20
C LEU A 72 6.60 5.65 -0.11
N ARG A 73 6.12 6.88 -0.27
CA ARG A 73 6.44 7.72 -1.45
C ARG A 73 7.93 8.01 -1.51
N GLY A 74 8.56 8.32 -0.38
CA GLY A 74 10.01 8.51 -0.28
C GLY A 74 10.77 7.26 -0.72
N LEU A 75 10.36 6.09 -0.24
CA LEU A 75 10.96 4.80 -0.60
C LEU A 75 10.79 4.50 -2.10
N ALA A 76 9.62 4.76 -2.68
CA ALA A 76 9.39 4.60 -4.12
C ALA A 76 10.33 5.48 -4.95
N GLY A 77 10.54 6.73 -4.52
CA GLY A 77 11.49 7.66 -5.13
C GLY A 77 12.94 7.22 -4.99
N GLU A 78 13.35 6.72 -3.82
CA GLU A 78 14.70 6.20 -3.59
C GLU A 78 15.01 5.00 -4.48
N LEU A 79 14.09 4.05 -4.57
CA LEU A 79 14.26 2.81 -5.33
C LEU A 79 13.92 2.95 -6.82
N GLN A 80 13.28 4.05 -7.22
CA GLN A 80 12.79 4.30 -8.60
C GLN A 80 11.86 3.18 -9.10
N ILE A 81 11.01 2.65 -8.22
CA ILE A 81 10.01 1.63 -8.54
C ILE A 81 8.63 2.03 -8.01
N PRO A 82 7.54 1.65 -8.68
CA PRO A 82 6.19 1.91 -8.20
C PRO A 82 5.89 1.09 -6.94
N ILE A 83 5.28 1.76 -5.95
CA ILE A 83 4.74 1.11 -4.75
C ILE A 83 3.23 1.29 -4.75
N TRP A 84 2.50 0.19 -4.73
CA TRP A 84 1.06 0.15 -4.63
C TRP A 84 0.63 -0.25 -3.22
N THR A 85 -0.44 0.35 -2.74
CA THR A 85 -1.07 -0.06 -1.49
C THR A 85 -2.58 0.11 -1.56
N ALA A 86 -3.29 -0.55 -0.65
CA ALA A 86 -4.72 -0.37 -0.47
C ALA A 86 -5.00 0.51 0.75
N SER A 87 -6.14 1.15 0.76
CA SER A 87 -6.73 1.80 1.93
C SER A 87 -8.23 1.51 1.98
N GLN A 88 -8.78 1.41 3.18
CA GLN A 88 -10.21 1.20 3.33
C GLN A 88 -10.97 2.51 3.15
N ALA A 89 -12.13 2.45 2.51
CA ALA A 89 -13.07 3.55 2.50
C ALA A 89 -13.83 3.62 3.83
N ASN A 90 -14.33 4.79 4.20
CA ASN A 90 -15.18 4.95 5.38
C ASN A 90 -16.60 4.39 5.12
N ARG A 91 -17.41 4.26 6.19
CA ARG A 91 -18.75 3.66 6.08
C ARG A 91 -19.70 4.45 5.16
N SER A 92 -19.54 5.76 5.04
CA SER A 92 -20.38 6.59 4.17
C SER A 92 -20.18 6.29 2.67
N ALA A 93 -19.09 5.63 2.31
CA ALA A 93 -18.84 5.19 0.94
C ALA A 93 -19.68 3.97 0.51
N LEU A 94 -20.30 3.24 1.47
CA LEU A 94 -21.08 2.04 1.17
C LEU A 94 -22.38 2.30 0.40
N GLU A 95 -22.86 3.54 0.41
CA GLU A 95 -24.10 3.98 -0.25
C GLU A 95 -23.83 4.65 -1.62
N GLU A 96 -22.57 4.75 -2.03
CA GLU A 96 -22.15 5.42 -3.25
C GLU A 96 -21.75 4.43 -4.35
N ASP A 97 -22.22 4.68 -5.58
CA ASP A 97 -21.83 3.90 -6.77
C ASP A 97 -20.36 4.11 -7.12
N VAL A 98 -19.82 5.30 -6.85
CA VAL A 98 -18.41 5.67 -7.05
C VAL A 98 -17.87 6.24 -5.74
N ILE A 99 -16.84 5.61 -5.20
CA ILE A 99 -16.19 6.06 -3.97
C ILE A 99 -15.29 7.26 -4.29
N GLY A 100 -15.69 8.43 -3.83
CA GLY A 100 -14.89 9.66 -3.96
C GLY A 100 -13.65 9.64 -3.05
N ALA A 101 -12.67 10.48 -3.40
CA ALA A 101 -11.43 10.61 -2.62
C ALA A 101 -11.66 11.09 -1.17
N ASP A 102 -12.74 11.86 -0.94
CA ASP A 102 -13.20 12.36 0.37
C ASP A 102 -13.70 11.25 1.30
N LYS A 103 -13.94 10.04 0.76
CA LYS A 103 -14.41 8.86 1.49
C LYS A 103 -13.29 7.92 1.97
N VAL A 104 -12.05 8.32 1.78
CA VAL A 104 -10.91 7.54 2.31
C VAL A 104 -10.94 7.56 3.83
N ALA A 105 -10.92 6.37 4.44
CA ALA A 105 -10.98 6.24 5.88
C ALA A 105 -9.78 6.89 6.57
N GLU A 106 -10.05 7.55 7.68
CA GLU A 106 -9.12 8.11 8.66
C GLU A 106 -8.34 9.36 8.21
N ASP A 107 -7.86 9.45 6.97
CA ASP A 107 -7.05 10.60 6.56
C ASP A 107 -7.04 10.85 5.05
N TYR A 108 -7.54 12.02 4.64
CA TYR A 108 -7.49 12.47 3.25
C TYR A 108 -6.04 12.72 2.75
N SER A 109 -5.08 12.92 3.66
CA SER A 109 -3.67 13.12 3.31
C SER A 109 -3.08 11.94 2.52
N LYS A 110 -3.61 10.72 2.71
CA LYS A 110 -3.25 9.54 1.92
C LYS A 110 -3.43 9.77 0.42
N VAL A 111 -4.59 10.35 0.05
CA VAL A 111 -4.93 10.65 -1.35
C VAL A 111 -4.04 11.76 -1.90
N MET A 112 -3.74 12.77 -1.08
CA MET A 112 -2.86 13.89 -1.47
C MET A 112 -1.41 13.45 -1.69
N THR A 113 -0.97 12.40 -0.98
CA THR A 113 0.39 11.87 -1.10
C THR A 113 0.54 10.96 -2.32
N ALA A 114 -0.53 10.31 -2.78
CA ALA A 114 -0.50 9.39 -3.90
C ALA A 114 -0.39 10.11 -5.26
N ASP A 115 0.38 9.52 -6.19
CA ASP A 115 0.46 10.01 -7.57
C ASP A 115 -0.71 9.52 -8.42
N PHE A 116 -1.32 8.39 -8.03
CA PHE A 116 -2.47 7.78 -8.68
C PHE A 116 -3.40 7.13 -7.65
N VAL A 117 -4.70 7.35 -7.79
CA VAL A 117 -5.73 6.77 -6.90
C VAL A 117 -6.79 6.07 -7.74
N MET A 118 -7.13 4.86 -7.35
CA MET A 118 -8.19 4.06 -7.96
C MET A 118 -9.13 3.56 -6.87
N SER A 119 -10.44 3.69 -7.10
CA SER A 119 -11.45 3.13 -6.21
C SER A 119 -12.06 1.87 -6.80
N MET A 120 -12.39 0.91 -5.93
CA MET A 120 -13.18 -0.26 -6.25
C MET A 120 -14.40 -0.31 -5.35
N SER A 121 -15.59 -0.42 -5.94
CA SER A 121 -16.84 -0.64 -5.24
C SER A 121 -17.51 -1.91 -5.74
N ARG A 122 -18.33 -2.53 -4.90
CA ARG A 122 -19.16 -3.68 -5.26
C ARG A 122 -20.61 -3.32 -5.03
N LYS A 123 -21.45 -3.48 -6.05
CA LYS A 123 -22.90 -3.32 -5.93
C LYS A 123 -23.54 -4.52 -5.24
N VAL A 124 -24.67 -4.30 -4.55
CA VAL A 124 -25.43 -5.38 -3.90
C VAL A 124 -25.91 -6.41 -4.91
N GLU A 125 -26.15 -5.98 -6.17
CA GLU A 125 -26.60 -6.81 -7.28
C GLU A 125 -25.52 -7.75 -7.83
N ASP A 126 -24.24 -7.53 -7.45
CA ASP A 126 -23.08 -8.34 -7.91
C ASP A 126 -22.85 -9.60 -7.04
N LYS A 127 -23.88 -10.04 -6.27
CA LYS A 127 -23.82 -11.23 -5.40
C LYS A 127 -24.31 -12.48 -6.10
#